data_b8d21c4953e9885c68b4a766c737c615
#
_entry.id   b8d21c4953e9885c68b4a766c737c615
#
_cell.length_a   1.000
_cell.length_b   1.000
_cell.length_c   1.000
_cell.angle_alpha   90.00
_cell.angle_beta   90.00
_cell.angle_gamma   90.00
#
_symmetry.space_group_name_H-M   'P 1'
#
loop_
_entity.id
_entity.type
_entity.pdbx_description
1 polymer ?
#
loop_
_entity_poly.entity_id
_entity_poly.type
_entity_poly.pdbx_seq_one_letter_code
_entity_poly.pdbx_strand_id
1 'polypeptide(L)'
;TVHGNDWGLACNSVHFIDYFDFLTGRADLKIEKSTIDAAYRSKRMGYYEFHGVIDIVNNNKDKLKLISSSGNCGSIFFDIINNGKKFYLELTQGSQLIFKDCNGNVVNYHIPYQSSVTHRIVQDLLITNECSLVEYSRSSYQHNLVLPIFDKYLRDKEGWCDSGCPIT
;
A
#
# COMPACT_ATOMS: atom_id res chain seq x y z
N THR A 1 -6.22 6.03 7.22
CA THR A 1 -5.47 4.91 7.82
C THR A 1 -5.77 3.64 7.05
N VAL A 2 -4.76 2.83 6.78
CA VAL A 2 -4.87 1.46 6.26
C VAL A 2 -4.33 0.53 7.33
N HIS A 3 -5.10 -0.47 7.72
CA HIS A 3 -4.69 -1.37 8.79
C HIS A 3 -5.23 -2.80 8.61
N GLY A 4 -4.55 -3.77 9.23
CA GLY A 4 -4.88 -5.18 9.20
C GLY A 4 -3.76 -6.03 9.76
N ASN A 5 -3.95 -7.35 9.72
CA ASN A 5 -2.96 -8.32 10.19
C ASN A 5 -2.30 -9.02 9.01
N ASP A 6 -0.98 -9.17 9.07
CA ASP A 6 -0.16 -9.93 8.09
C ASP A 6 -0.51 -9.65 6.62
N TRP A 7 -0.86 -8.40 6.32
CA TRP A 7 -1.29 -8.01 4.97
C TRP A 7 -0.14 -7.70 4.00
N GLY A 8 1.10 -7.88 4.46
CA GLY A 8 2.29 -7.65 3.65
C GLY A 8 2.65 -6.17 3.57
N LEU A 9 3.09 -5.58 4.69
CA LEU A 9 3.44 -4.16 4.79
C LEU A 9 4.50 -3.76 3.77
N ALA A 10 5.51 -4.61 3.54
CA ALA A 10 6.56 -4.29 2.60
C ALA A 10 6.08 -4.38 1.15
N CYS A 11 5.45 -5.48 0.74
CA CYS A 11 5.08 -5.68 -0.66
C CYS A 11 3.86 -4.85 -1.09
N ASN A 12 2.93 -4.54 -0.16
CA ASN A 12 1.69 -3.85 -0.52
C ASN A 12 1.66 -2.36 -0.18
N SER A 13 2.59 -1.85 0.62
CA SER A 13 2.59 -0.42 1.00
C SER A 13 2.59 0.51 -0.20
N VAL A 14 3.34 0.19 -1.25
CA VAL A 14 3.44 1.01 -2.46
C VAL A 14 2.10 1.17 -3.17
N HIS A 15 1.24 0.15 -3.14
CA HIS A 15 -0.10 0.22 -3.73
C HIS A 15 -1.01 1.20 -2.97
N PHE A 16 -0.94 1.20 -1.64
CA PHE A 16 -1.71 2.13 -0.81
C PHE A 16 -1.15 3.55 -0.84
N ILE A 17 0.17 3.68 -1.01
CA ILE A 17 0.81 4.98 -1.25
C ILE A 17 0.39 5.55 -2.59
N ASP A 18 0.38 4.74 -3.65
CA ASP A 18 -0.08 5.17 -4.97
C ASP A 18 -1.55 5.58 -4.95
N TYR A 19 -2.39 4.82 -4.25
CA TYR A 19 -3.80 5.15 -4.08
C TYR A 19 -4.01 6.46 -3.30
N PHE A 20 -3.27 6.65 -2.22
CA PHE A 20 -3.28 7.90 -1.46
C PHE A 20 -2.82 9.09 -2.30
N ASP A 21 -1.73 8.92 -3.02
CA ASP A 21 -1.14 9.91 -3.91
C ASP A 21 -2.11 10.32 -5.02
N PHE A 22 -2.79 9.35 -5.63
CA PHE A 22 -3.85 9.60 -6.61
C PHE A 22 -5.01 10.41 -6.00
N LEU A 23 -5.50 10.02 -4.83
CA LEU A 23 -6.63 10.68 -4.16
C LEU A 23 -6.31 12.11 -3.70
N THR A 24 -5.05 12.42 -3.42
CA THR A 24 -4.62 13.73 -2.90
C THR A 24 -3.96 14.62 -3.95
N GLY A 25 -4.05 14.25 -5.23
CA GLY A 25 -3.61 15.08 -6.35
C GLY A 25 -2.10 15.02 -6.64
N ARG A 26 -1.44 13.91 -6.29
CA ARG A 26 -0.02 13.62 -6.61
C ARG A 26 0.96 14.68 -6.09
N ALA A 27 0.76 15.09 -4.85
CA ALA A 27 1.68 16.00 -4.16
C ALA A 27 2.96 15.27 -3.69
N ASP A 28 4.00 16.02 -3.34
CA ASP A 28 5.23 15.42 -2.80
C ASP A 28 4.95 14.76 -1.45
N LEU A 29 5.45 13.53 -1.30
CA LEU A 29 5.28 12.70 -0.12
C LEU A 29 6.58 12.67 0.70
N LYS A 30 6.42 12.54 2.02
CA LYS A 30 7.54 12.28 2.93
C LYS A 30 7.11 11.35 4.06
N ILE A 31 8.05 10.57 4.58
CA ILE A 31 7.85 9.83 5.82
C ILE A 31 7.87 10.80 6.99
N GLU A 32 6.77 10.89 7.74
CA GLU A 32 6.69 11.66 8.98
C GLU A 32 7.28 10.84 10.13
N LYS A 33 6.95 9.55 10.20
CA LYS A 33 7.45 8.62 11.19
C LYS A 33 7.35 7.19 10.66
N SER A 34 8.28 6.33 11.08
CA SER A 34 8.17 4.90 10.87
C SER A 34 8.67 4.14 12.10
N THR A 35 8.00 3.04 12.41
CA THR A 35 8.40 2.10 13.45
C THR A 35 8.14 0.70 12.91
N ILE A 36 9.19 -0.08 12.76
CA ILE A 36 9.10 -1.49 12.40
C ILE A 36 9.30 -2.31 13.68
N ASP A 37 8.32 -3.13 14.00
CA ASP A 37 8.28 -3.90 15.23
C ASP A 37 8.94 -5.27 15.06
N ALA A 38 8.71 -5.91 13.90
CA ALA A 38 9.26 -7.23 13.59
C ALA A 38 9.36 -7.45 12.09
N ALA A 39 10.34 -8.28 11.68
CA ALA A 39 10.39 -8.90 10.37
C ALA A 39 10.00 -10.38 10.47
N TYR A 40 9.36 -10.91 9.43
CA TYR A 40 9.03 -12.32 9.32
C TYR A 40 9.24 -12.82 7.89
N ARG A 41 9.37 -14.14 7.72
CA ARG A 41 9.56 -14.72 6.39
C ARG A 41 8.30 -14.59 5.57
N SER A 42 8.44 -14.05 4.37
CA SER A 42 7.37 -13.98 3.37
C SER A 42 7.00 -15.39 2.89
N LYS A 43 5.87 -15.50 2.20
CA LYS A 43 5.47 -16.73 1.48
C LYS A 43 6.48 -17.13 0.40
N ARG A 44 7.25 -16.19 -0.12
CA ARG A 44 8.33 -16.44 -1.08
C ARG A 44 9.64 -16.64 -0.33
N MET A 45 10.30 -17.77 -0.60
CA MET A 45 11.58 -18.09 0.03
C MET A 45 12.64 -17.03 -0.28
N GLY A 46 13.36 -16.58 0.73
CA GLY A 46 14.39 -15.54 0.61
C GLY A 46 13.91 -14.12 0.82
N TYR A 47 12.59 -13.89 0.96
CA TYR A 47 12.01 -12.56 1.16
C TYR A 47 11.42 -12.39 2.55
N TYR A 48 11.31 -11.12 2.97
CA TYR A 48 10.77 -10.71 4.25
C TYR A 48 9.53 -9.85 4.10
N GLU A 49 8.69 -9.90 5.12
CA GLU A 49 7.59 -8.98 5.39
C GLU A 49 7.72 -8.43 6.80
N PHE A 50 6.92 -7.41 7.13
CA PHE A 50 7.10 -6.66 8.35
C PHE A 50 5.79 -6.35 9.06
N HIS A 51 5.89 -6.25 10.39
CA HIS A 51 4.89 -5.60 11.22
C HIS A 51 5.40 -4.22 11.62
N GLY A 52 4.48 -3.28 11.76
CA GLY A 52 4.85 -1.93 12.17
C GLY A 52 3.90 -0.87 11.64
N VAL A 53 4.35 0.37 11.77
CA VAL A 53 3.60 1.57 11.42
C VAL A 53 4.46 2.48 10.55
N ILE A 54 3.88 2.99 9.47
CA ILE A 54 4.49 4.02 8.61
C ILE A 54 3.49 5.17 8.48
N ASP A 55 3.90 6.36 8.91
CA ASP A 55 3.15 7.60 8.76
C ASP A 55 3.75 8.42 7.61
N ILE A 56 2.92 8.76 6.63
CA ILE A 56 3.28 9.51 5.43
C ILE A 56 2.45 10.78 5.39
N VAL A 57 3.05 11.86 4.98
CA VAL A 57 2.37 13.16 4.82
C VAL A 57 2.75 13.76 3.47
N ASN A 58 1.82 14.45 2.83
CA ASN A 58 2.09 15.22 1.63
C ASN A 58 2.24 16.73 1.94
N ASN A 59 2.62 17.51 0.92
CA ASN A 59 2.78 18.96 1.06
C ASN A 59 1.45 19.68 1.40
N ASN A 60 0.32 19.07 1.09
CA ASN A 60 -1.02 19.60 1.44
C ASN A 60 -1.43 19.26 2.89
N LYS A 61 -0.57 18.56 3.65
CA LYS A 61 -0.80 18.08 5.01
C LYS A 61 -1.82 16.95 5.10
N ASP A 62 -2.17 16.30 3.99
CA ASP A 62 -2.92 15.07 4.02
C ASP A 62 -2.02 13.95 4.57
N LYS A 63 -2.61 13.02 5.32
CA LYS A 63 -1.87 11.98 6.03
C LYS A 63 -2.34 10.59 5.64
N LEU A 64 -1.38 9.71 5.39
CA LEU A 64 -1.58 8.27 5.28
C LEU A 64 -0.87 7.58 6.44
N LYS A 65 -1.57 6.72 7.14
CA LYS A 65 -0.99 5.81 8.14
C LYS A 65 -1.20 4.38 7.69
N LEU A 66 -0.11 3.62 7.58
CA LEU A 66 -0.09 2.19 7.28
C LEU A 66 0.23 1.44 8.56
N ILE A 67 -0.59 0.45 8.93
CA ILE A 67 -0.42 -0.36 10.12
C ILE A 67 -0.55 -1.84 9.75
N SER A 68 0.49 -2.62 10.00
CA SER A 68 0.45 -4.08 9.91
C SER A 68 0.78 -4.69 11.25
N SER A 69 -0.14 -5.48 11.79
CA SER A 69 0.04 -6.17 13.06
C SER A 69 0.22 -7.67 12.84
N SER A 70 0.79 -8.35 13.84
CA SER A 70 0.83 -9.82 13.85
C SER A 70 -0.55 -10.39 14.10
N GLY A 71 -0.92 -11.45 13.39
CA GLY A 71 -2.19 -12.15 13.58
C GLY A 71 -2.55 -13.02 12.39
N ASN A 72 -3.79 -13.48 12.34
CA ASN A 72 -4.28 -14.19 11.18
C ASN A 72 -4.50 -13.19 10.04
N CYS A 73 -3.92 -13.46 8.88
CA CYS A 73 -4.18 -12.69 7.66
C CYS A 73 -5.70 -12.67 7.40
N GLY A 74 -6.24 -11.48 7.25
CA GLY A 74 -7.67 -11.26 7.11
C GLY A 74 -7.96 -10.14 6.11
N SER A 75 -9.03 -9.40 6.38
CA SER A 75 -9.34 -8.20 5.62
C SER A 75 -8.33 -7.08 5.88
N ILE A 76 -8.19 -6.20 4.90
CA ILE A 76 -7.50 -4.91 5.05
C ILE A 76 -8.57 -3.83 5.16
N PHE A 77 -8.42 -2.99 6.17
CA PHE A 77 -9.39 -1.95 6.49
C PHE A 77 -8.84 -0.57 6.17
N PHE A 78 -9.71 0.30 5.70
CA PHE A 78 -9.38 1.69 5.38
C PHE A 78 -10.33 2.61 6.13
N ASP A 79 -9.79 3.40 7.03
CA ASP A 79 -10.51 4.52 7.65
C ASP A 79 -10.12 5.80 6.94
N ILE A 80 -11.07 6.42 6.26
CA ILE A 80 -10.86 7.64 5.49
C ILE A 80 -11.64 8.78 6.15
N ILE A 81 -10.96 9.88 6.38
CA ILE A 81 -11.58 11.13 6.85
C ILE A 81 -11.32 12.18 5.79
N ASN A 82 -12.39 12.76 5.25
CA ASN A 82 -12.32 13.85 4.29
C ASN A 82 -13.30 14.94 4.70
N ASN A 83 -12.80 16.15 4.97
CA ASN A 83 -13.58 17.28 5.44
C ASN A 83 -14.50 16.94 6.63
N GLY A 84 -13.99 16.20 7.61
CA GLY A 84 -14.72 15.76 8.80
C GLY A 84 -15.71 14.60 8.57
N LYS A 85 -15.95 14.19 7.34
CA LYS A 85 -16.78 13.02 7.01
C LYS A 85 -15.94 11.76 7.07
N LYS A 86 -16.50 10.70 7.65
CA LYS A 86 -15.85 9.40 7.77
C LYS A 86 -16.40 8.43 6.73
N PHE A 87 -15.49 7.73 6.08
CA PHE A 87 -15.77 6.64 5.14
C PHE A 87 -14.97 5.43 5.57
N TYR A 88 -15.49 4.26 5.30
CA TYR A 88 -14.85 3.01 5.65
C TYR A 88 -14.82 2.09 4.43
N LEU A 89 -13.68 1.44 4.20
CA LEU A 89 -13.58 0.37 3.22
C LEU A 89 -12.99 -0.86 3.88
N GLU A 90 -13.44 -2.02 3.42
CA GLU A 90 -12.87 -3.31 3.77
C GLU A 90 -12.56 -4.08 2.49
N LEU A 91 -11.30 -4.42 2.31
CA LEU A 91 -10.84 -5.32 1.26
C LEU A 91 -10.73 -6.72 1.85
N THR A 92 -11.63 -7.61 1.45
CA THR A 92 -11.65 -9.00 1.92
C THR A 92 -10.67 -9.87 1.14
N GLN A 93 -10.30 -11.02 1.68
CA GLN A 93 -9.47 -12.01 0.97
C GLN A 93 -10.11 -12.55 -0.33
N GLY A 94 -11.42 -12.46 -0.46
CA GLY A 94 -12.16 -12.88 -1.65
C GLY A 94 -12.26 -11.82 -2.75
N SER A 95 -11.39 -10.79 -2.75
CA SER A 95 -11.41 -9.68 -3.72
C SER A 95 -12.72 -8.90 -3.73
N GLN A 96 -13.43 -8.87 -2.60
CA GLN A 96 -14.58 -7.99 -2.40
C GLN A 96 -14.14 -6.72 -1.69
N LEU A 97 -14.61 -5.58 -2.17
CA LEU A 97 -14.46 -4.29 -1.53
C LEU A 97 -15.82 -3.87 -0.99
N ILE A 98 -15.91 -3.75 0.32
CA ILE A 98 -17.10 -3.25 1.02
C ILE A 98 -16.84 -1.77 1.32
N PHE A 99 -17.64 -0.89 0.74
CA PHE A 99 -17.55 0.56 0.99
C PHE A 99 -18.75 1.00 1.83
N LYS A 100 -18.48 1.76 2.89
CA LYS A 100 -19.49 2.39 3.72
C LYS A 100 -19.27 3.91 3.71
N ASP A 101 -20.28 4.66 3.26
CA ASP A 101 -20.22 6.11 3.23
C ASP A 101 -20.48 6.76 4.60
N CYS A 102 -20.34 8.08 4.66
CA CYS A 102 -20.56 8.85 5.89
C CYS A 102 -22.02 8.88 6.38
N ASN A 103 -22.98 8.44 5.58
CA ASN A 103 -24.41 8.33 5.92
C ASN A 103 -24.78 6.91 6.35
N GLY A 104 -23.81 5.95 6.26
CA GLY A 104 -24.02 4.55 6.61
C GLY A 104 -24.49 3.68 5.44
N ASN A 105 -24.60 4.21 4.22
CA ASN A 105 -24.91 3.41 3.05
C ASN A 105 -23.74 2.46 2.74
N VAL A 106 -24.05 1.20 2.42
CA VAL A 106 -23.07 0.17 2.12
C VAL A 106 -23.20 -0.24 0.66
N VAL A 107 -22.07 -0.30 -0.02
CA VAL A 107 -21.96 -0.80 -1.40
C VAL A 107 -20.85 -1.85 -1.45
N ASN A 108 -21.14 -2.96 -2.13
CA ASN A 108 -20.17 -4.03 -2.34
C ASN A 108 -19.70 -4.03 -3.79
N TYR A 109 -18.38 -4.07 -3.97
CA TYR A 109 -17.74 -4.18 -5.27
C TYR A 109 -16.94 -5.46 -5.34
N HIS A 110 -16.89 -6.08 -6.52
CA HIS A 110 -15.91 -7.13 -6.80
C HIS A 110 -14.71 -6.52 -7.51
N ILE A 111 -13.53 -6.66 -6.92
CA ILE A 111 -12.28 -6.23 -7.56
C ILE A 111 -11.87 -7.31 -8.54
N PRO A 112 -11.76 -7.00 -9.84
CA PRO A 112 -11.35 -7.99 -10.82
C PRO A 112 -9.89 -8.42 -10.57
N TYR A 113 -9.59 -9.68 -10.86
CA TYR A 113 -8.21 -10.15 -10.81
C TYR A 113 -7.34 -9.34 -11.78
N GLN A 114 -6.12 -9.06 -11.37
CA GLN A 114 -5.16 -8.29 -12.16
C GLN A 114 -4.97 -8.90 -13.57
N SER A 115 -4.93 -10.22 -13.69
CA SER A 115 -4.85 -10.92 -14.97
C SER A 115 -6.03 -10.64 -15.92
N SER A 116 -7.21 -10.36 -15.38
CA SER A 116 -8.41 -10.07 -16.19
C SER A 116 -8.46 -8.64 -16.73
N VAL A 117 -7.63 -7.73 -16.24
CA VAL A 117 -7.57 -6.34 -16.70
C VAL A 117 -6.32 -6.03 -17.54
N THR A 118 -5.30 -6.88 -17.50
CA THR A 118 -4.04 -6.66 -18.23
C THR A 118 -4.27 -6.47 -19.75
N HIS A 119 -5.18 -7.23 -20.35
CA HIS A 119 -5.45 -7.10 -21.79
C HIS A 119 -5.98 -5.71 -22.15
N ARG A 120 -6.76 -5.05 -21.28
CA ARG A 120 -7.28 -3.70 -21.53
C ARG A 120 -6.14 -2.69 -21.51
N ILE A 121 -5.22 -2.79 -20.56
CA ILE A 121 -4.05 -1.92 -20.48
C ILE A 121 -3.18 -2.07 -21.72
N VAL A 122 -2.94 -3.31 -22.18
CA VAL A 122 -2.21 -3.56 -23.44
C VAL A 122 -2.95 -2.99 -24.64
N GLN A 123 -4.26 -3.14 -24.71
CA GLN A 123 -5.07 -2.60 -25.79
C GLN A 123 -5.00 -1.06 -25.82
N ASP A 124 -5.13 -0.39 -24.67
CA ASP A 124 -5.05 1.06 -24.57
C ASP A 124 -3.67 1.55 -25.05
N LEU A 125 -2.58 0.92 -24.61
CA LEU A 125 -1.22 1.24 -25.06
C LEU A 125 -1.06 1.09 -26.57
N LEU A 126 -1.61 0.02 -27.17
CA LEU A 126 -1.48 -0.23 -28.61
C LEU A 126 -2.32 0.73 -29.46
N ILE A 127 -3.46 1.19 -28.96
CA ILE A 127 -4.39 2.05 -29.73
C ILE A 127 -4.12 3.53 -29.52
N THR A 128 -3.88 3.94 -28.27
CA THR A 128 -3.78 5.36 -27.88
C THR A 128 -2.36 5.79 -27.53
N ASN A 129 -1.44 4.84 -27.39
CA ASN A 129 -0.09 5.04 -26.82
C ASN A 129 -0.11 5.61 -25.39
N GLU A 130 -1.20 5.44 -24.68
CA GLU A 130 -1.42 5.88 -23.30
C GLU A 130 -2.03 4.74 -22.49
N CYS A 131 -1.84 4.76 -21.17
CA CYS A 131 -2.53 3.86 -20.24
C CYS A 131 -2.76 4.55 -18.90
N SER A 132 -3.67 3.98 -18.11
CA SER A 132 -4.04 4.49 -16.79
C SER A 132 -3.07 4.09 -15.65
N LEU A 133 -1.97 3.40 -15.97
CA LEU A 133 -0.97 3.04 -14.97
C LEU A 133 -0.21 4.26 -14.48
N VAL A 134 0.28 4.18 -13.24
CA VAL A 134 1.19 5.18 -12.70
C VAL A 134 2.48 5.23 -13.52
N GLU A 135 2.99 6.42 -13.80
CA GLU A 135 4.26 6.61 -14.48
C GLU A 135 5.42 5.99 -13.70
N TYR A 136 6.41 5.44 -14.42
CA TYR A 136 7.58 4.81 -13.82
C TYR A 136 8.33 5.73 -12.85
N SER A 137 8.50 7.00 -13.22
CA SER A 137 9.14 8.02 -12.38
C SER A 137 8.44 8.16 -11.01
N ARG A 138 7.10 8.19 -11.03
CA ARG A 138 6.29 8.32 -9.82
C ARG A 138 6.31 7.03 -9.00
N SER A 139 6.16 5.89 -9.64
CA SER A 139 6.27 4.58 -8.98
C SER A 139 7.65 4.40 -8.33
N SER A 140 8.73 4.71 -9.05
CA SER A 140 10.09 4.68 -8.51
C SER A 140 10.27 5.59 -7.30
N TYR A 141 9.71 6.80 -7.35
CA TYR A 141 9.72 7.71 -6.20
C TYR A 141 9.03 7.10 -4.97
N GLN A 142 7.85 6.51 -5.15
CA GLN A 142 7.08 5.87 -4.07
C GLN A 142 7.83 4.68 -3.46
N HIS A 143 8.48 3.84 -4.28
CA HIS A 143 9.32 2.75 -3.79
C HIS A 143 10.52 3.27 -2.99
N ASN A 144 11.23 4.28 -3.52
CA ASN A 144 12.36 4.89 -2.83
C ASN A 144 12.00 5.59 -1.52
N LEU A 145 10.72 5.90 -1.32
CA LEU A 145 10.22 6.45 -0.06
C LEU A 145 10.20 5.41 1.06
N VAL A 146 9.83 4.16 0.77
CA VAL A 146 9.59 3.13 1.81
C VAL A 146 10.68 2.06 1.89
N LEU A 147 11.33 1.71 0.79
CA LEU A 147 12.40 0.69 0.78
C LEU A 147 13.50 0.94 1.82
N PRO A 148 14.00 2.17 2.03
CA PRO A 148 15.02 2.44 3.02
C PRO A 148 14.61 2.11 4.46
N ILE A 149 13.31 2.14 4.77
CA ILE A 149 12.78 1.82 6.10
C ILE A 149 13.02 0.32 6.40
N PHE A 150 12.67 -0.53 5.44
CA PHE A 150 12.81 -1.98 5.56
C PHE A 150 14.26 -2.43 5.49
N ASP A 151 15.03 -1.87 4.55
CA ASP A 151 16.46 -2.16 4.41
C ASP A 151 17.22 -1.82 5.70
N LYS A 152 16.96 -0.65 6.26
CA LYS A 152 17.56 -0.25 7.54
C LYS A 152 17.22 -1.23 8.67
N TYR A 153 15.96 -1.65 8.81
CA TYR A 153 15.57 -2.61 9.83
C TYR A 153 16.31 -3.94 9.68
N LEU A 154 16.36 -4.47 8.44
CA LEU A 154 17.05 -5.74 8.19
C LEU A 154 18.54 -5.67 8.49
N ARG A 155 19.20 -4.58 8.14
CA ARG A 155 20.63 -4.37 8.48
C ARG A 155 20.86 -4.27 9.99
N ASP A 156 20.04 -3.47 10.65
CA ASP A 156 20.22 -3.16 12.08
C ASP A 156 19.83 -4.32 13.00
N LYS A 157 18.84 -5.14 12.61
CA LYS A 157 18.24 -6.15 13.47
C LYS A 157 18.47 -7.59 13.03
N GLU A 158 18.52 -7.83 11.71
CA GLU A 158 18.65 -9.18 11.16
C GLU A 158 20.06 -9.46 10.60
N GLY A 159 20.98 -8.48 10.66
CA GLY A 159 22.36 -8.62 10.16
C GLY A 159 22.44 -8.76 8.63
N TRP A 160 21.46 -8.25 7.90
CA TRP A 160 21.45 -8.31 6.44
C TRP A 160 22.61 -7.53 5.84
N CYS A 161 23.45 -8.18 5.02
CA CYS A 161 24.66 -7.60 4.46
C CYS A 161 24.64 -7.49 2.92
N ASP A 162 23.69 -8.15 2.25
CA ASP A 162 23.64 -8.14 0.79
C ASP A 162 23.19 -6.80 0.22
N SER A 163 23.45 -6.61 -1.08
CA SER A 163 22.95 -5.44 -1.81
C SER A 163 21.46 -5.60 -2.10
N GLY A 164 20.68 -4.60 -1.74
CA GLY A 164 19.23 -4.57 -1.95
C GLY A 164 18.42 -5.06 -0.77
N CYS A 165 17.15 -4.66 -0.76
CA CYS A 165 16.19 -5.02 0.28
C CYS A 165 15.40 -6.25 -0.18
N PRO A 166 15.44 -7.40 0.52
CA PRO A 166 14.78 -8.63 0.11
C PRO A 166 13.28 -8.62 0.47
N ILE A 167 12.54 -7.72 -0.13
CA ILE A 167 11.08 -7.68 -0.07
C ILE A 167 10.47 -8.05 -1.42
N THR A 168 9.23 -8.55 -1.44
CA THR A 168 8.56 -9.00 -2.68
C THR A 168 7.82 -7.86 -3.37
#